data_2b89498f8513b12f08b6e7253f586527
#
_entry.id   2b89498f8513b12f08b6e7253f586527
#
_cell.length_a   1.000
_cell.length_b   1.000
_cell.length_c   1.000
_cell.angle_alpha   90.00
_cell.angle_beta   90.00
_cell.angle_gamma   90.00
#
_symmetry.space_group_name_H-M   'P 1'
#
loop_
_entity.id
_entity.type
_entity.pdbx_description
1 polymer ?
#
loop_
_entity_poly.entity_id
_entity_poly.type
_entity_poly.pdbx_seq_one_letter_code
_entity_poly.pdbx_strand_id
1 'polypeptide(L)' 'MWQLFQFPLCPFSRKVRLVLGEKGVAHELVRENPWERRDEFIDLNPAGETPVLVDGAAGITLIGSQPIVEYFDETVD' A
#
# COMPACT_ATOMS: atom_id res chain seq x y z
N MET A 1 -3.80 -2.29 -12.31
CA MET A 1 -3.76 -3.20 -11.14
C MET A 1 -3.16 -2.46 -9.95
N TRP A 2 -3.62 -2.78 -8.77
CA TRP A 2 -3.06 -2.23 -7.54
C TRP A 2 -1.65 -2.72 -7.31
N GLN A 3 -0.76 -1.82 -6.88
CA GLN A 3 0.60 -2.14 -6.44
C GLN A 3 0.74 -1.73 -5.00
N LEU A 4 1.06 -2.69 -4.13
CA LEU A 4 1.27 -2.43 -2.71
C LEU A 4 2.77 -2.36 -2.42
N PHE A 5 3.26 -1.16 -2.13
CA PHE A 5 4.62 -0.94 -1.66
C PHE A 5 4.65 -1.26 -0.17
N GLN A 6 5.34 -2.33 0.21
CA GLN A 6 5.29 -2.85 1.56
C GLN A 6 6.63 -3.41 2.01
N PHE A 7 6.83 -3.48 3.30
CA PHE A 7 7.96 -4.13 3.92
C PHE A 7 7.44 -5.31 4.76
N PRO A 8 7.96 -6.54 4.55
CA PRO A 8 7.39 -7.74 5.19
C PRO A 8 7.32 -7.70 6.71
N LEU A 9 8.27 -7.04 7.37
CA LEU A 9 8.29 -6.94 8.83
C LEU A 9 7.50 -5.75 9.38
N CYS A 10 6.93 -4.93 8.51
CA CYS A 10 6.12 -3.79 8.94
C CYS A 10 4.73 -4.27 9.37
N PRO A 11 4.31 -4.04 10.63
CA PRO A 11 3.00 -4.49 11.10
C PRO A 11 1.85 -3.82 10.35
N PHE A 12 2.02 -2.58 9.92
CA PHE A 12 1.00 -1.87 9.14
C PHE A 12 0.85 -2.45 7.74
N SER A 13 1.97 -2.84 7.10
CA SER A 13 1.93 -3.53 5.80
C SER A 13 1.24 -4.88 5.92
N ARG A 14 1.51 -5.63 7.00
CA ARG A 14 0.87 -6.90 7.25
C ARG A 14 -0.65 -6.76 7.36
N LYS A 15 -1.11 -5.76 8.09
CA LYS A 15 -2.53 -5.47 8.24
C LYS A 15 -3.19 -5.25 6.87
N VAL A 16 -2.56 -4.46 6.02
CA VAL A 16 -3.09 -4.18 4.68
C VAL A 16 -3.12 -5.44 3.82
N ARG A 17 -2.06 -6.26 3.84
CA ARG A 17 -2.05 -7.51 3.09
C ARG A 17 -3.20 -8.43 3.49
N LEU A 18 -3.49 -8.51 4.78
CA LEU A 18 -4.60 -9.33 5.28
C LEU A 18 -5.95 -8.81 4.78
N VAL A 19 -6.16 -7.50 4.84
CA VAL A 19 -7.41 -6.88 4.38
C VAL A 19 -7.60 -7.08 2.88
N LEU A 20 -6.57 -6.86 2.08
CA LEU A 20 -6.66 -7.06 0.63
C LEU A 20 -6.97 -8.53 0.29
N GLY A 21 -6.37 -9.46 1.03
CA GLY A 21 -6.64 -10.88 0.85
C GLY A 21 -8.08 -11.25 1.22
N GLU A 22 -8.59 -10.75 2.34
CA GLU A 22 -9.96 -11.02 2.79
C GLU A 22 -11.00 -10.46 1.82
N LYS A 23 -10.74 -9.31 1.24
CA LYS A 23 -11.67 -8.67 0.30
C LYS A 23 -11.49 -9.13 -1.14
N GLY A 24 -10.53 -10.01 -1.39
CA GLY A 24 -10.30 -10.55 -2.74
C GLY A 24 -9.79 -9.52 -3.73
N VAL A 25 -9.06 -8.52 -3.27
CA VAL A 25 -8.52 -7.46 -4.13
C VAL A 25 -7.22 -7.94 -4.77
N ALA A 26 -7.21 -8.01 -6.11
CA ALA A 26 -6.00 -8.37 -6.86
C ALA A 26 -4.96 -7.25 -6.74
N HIS A 27 -3.71 -7.62 -6.42
CA HIS A 27 -2.64 -6.65 -6.26
C HIS A 27 -1.27 -7.30 -6.46
N GLU A 28 -0.28 -6.48 -6.79
CA GLU A 28 1.12 -6.89 -6.81
C GLU A 28 1.81 -6.37 -5.55
N LEU A 29 2.68 -7.19 -4.98
CA LEU A 29 3.51 -6.78 -3.85
C LEU A 29 4.83 -6.23 -4.37
N VAL A 30 5.16 -5.00 -3.96
CA VAL A 30 6.45 -4.38 -4.27
C VAL A 30 7.19 -4.19 -2.95
N ARG A 31 8.33 -4.89 -2.79
CA ARG A 31 9.10 -4.75 -1.57
C ARG A 31 9.78 -3.39 -1.54
N GLU A 32 9.55 -2.66 -0.46
CA GLU A 32 10.16 -1.37 -0.22
C GLU A 32 10.82 -1.39 1.15
N ASN A 33 12.14 -1.18 1.18
CA ASN A 33 12.87 -1.08 2.44
C ASN A 33 12.95 0.40 2.82
N PRO A 34 12.21 0.86 3.86
CA PRO A 34 12.11 2.29 4.16
C PRO A 34 13.46 2.99 4.36
N TRP A 35 14.46 2.24 4.87
CA TRP A 35 15.79 2.80 5.12
C TRP A 35 16.60 3.07 3.84
N GLU A 36 16.21 2.52 2.70
CA GLU A 36 16.90 2.76 1.43
C GLU A 36 16.52 4.10 0.81
N ARG A 37 15.34 4.63 1.15
CA ARG A 37 14.85 5.94 0.72
C ARG A 37 14.95 6.14 -0.80
N ARG A 38 14.47 5.15 -1.56
CA ARG A 38 14.48 5.24 -3.02
C ARG A 38 13.71 6.46 -3.51
N ASP A 39 14.25 7.18 -4.49
CA ASP A 39 13.64 8.42 -5.01
C ASP A 39 12.21 8.20 -5.48
N GLU A 40 11.95 7.11 -6.20
CA GLU A 40 10.61 6.78 -6.69
C GLU A 40 9.61 6.63 -5.55
N PHE A 41 10.02 5.96 -4.47
CA PHE A 41 9.16 5.75 -3.31
C PHE A 41 8.97 7.05 -2.53
N ILE A 42 10.00 7.85 -2.37
CA ILE A 42 9.92 9.14 -1.68
C ILE A 42 9.01 10.10 -2.45
N ASP A 43 9.02 10.05 -3.78
CA ASP A 43 8.10 10.84 -4.61
C ASP A 43 6.64 10.46 -4.36
N LEU A 44 6.35 9.17 -4.14
CA LEU A 44 5.01 8.69 -3.81
C LEU A 44 4.61 9.06 -2.38
N ASN A 45 5.56 8.98 -1.45
CA ASN A 45 5.33 9.25 -0.04
C ASN A 45 6.55 9.93 0.56
N PRO A 46 6.55 11.26 0.68
CA PRO A 46 7.71 11.99 1.22
C PRO A 46 8.14 11.57 2.62
N ALA A 47 7.22 11.03 3.43
CA ALA A 47 7.57 10.49 4.76
C ALA A 47 8.41 9.21 4.67
N GLY A 48 8.38 8.52 3.52
CA GLY A 48 9.18 7.31 3.30
C GLY A 48 8.73 6.08 4.09
N GLU A 49 7.48 6.04 4.52
CA GLU A 49 6.94 4.94 5.32
C GLU A 49 6.06 4.02 4.48
N THR A 50 6.01 2.74 4.85
CA THR A 50 5.10 1.77 4.27
C THR A 50 3.87 1.61 5.18
N PRO A 51 2.73 1.13 4.67
CA PRO A 51 2.46 0.76 3.29
C PRO A 51 1.98 1.92 2.43
N VAL A 52 2.16 1.80 1.11
CA VAL A 52 1.57 2.71 0.12
C VAL A 52 0.93 1.85 -0.97
N LEU A 53 -0.32 2.15 -1.31
CA LEU A 53 -1.06 1.42 -2.34
C LEU A 53 -1.36 2.34 -3.51
N VAL A 54 -0.99 1.91 -4.71
CA VAL A 54 -1.12 2.72 -5.92
C VAL A 54 -1.87 1.95 -7.00
N ASP A 55 -2.83 2.60 -7.63
CA ASP A 55 -3.39 2.15 -8.90
C ASP A 55 -3.06 3.22 -9.95
N GLY A 56 -2.03 2.94 -10.75
CA GLY A 56 -1.56 3.89 -11.76
C GLY A 56 -2.59 4.15 -12.86
N ALA A 57 -3.38 3.15 -13.21
CA ALA A 57 -4.41 3.28 -14.25
C ALA A 57 -5.54 4.21 -13.80
N ALA A 58 -5.91 4.16 -12.53
CA ALA A 58 -6.97 5.00 -11.96
C ALA A 58 -6.44 6.32 -11.38
N GLY A 59 -5.11 6.46 -11.25
CA GLY A 59 -4.51 7.65 -10.66
C GLY A 59 -4.73 7.78 -9.16
N ILE A 60 -4.86 6.66 -8.44
CA ILE A 60 -5.16 6.63 -7.01
C ILE A 60 -3.91 6.24 -6.23
N THR A 61 -3.57 7.02 -5.19
CA THR A 61 -2.49 6.70 -4.26
C THR A 61 -3.02 6.81 -2.84
N LEU A 62 -2.88 5.74 -2.07
CA LEU A 62 -3.32 5.67 -0.68
C LEU A 62 -2.10 5.43 0.21
N ILE A 63 -1.87 6.31 1.16
CA ILE A 63 -0.67 6.29 2.01
C ILE A 63 -1.06 5.93 3.44
N GLY A 64 -0.46 4.84 3.95
CA GLY A 64 -0.71 4.35 5.30
C GLY A 64 -1.81 3.32 5.37
N SER A 65 -1.79 2.50 6.46
CA SER A 65 -2.74 1.39 6.60
C SER A 65 -4.18 1.88 6.77
N GLN A 66 -4.39 2.93 7.54
CA GLN A 66 -5.74 3.40 7.84
C GLN A 66 -6.50 3.88 6.59
N PRO A 67 -5.96 4.78 5.76
CA PRO A 67 -6.64 5.18 4.52
C PRO A 67 -6.90 4.02 3.57
N ILE A 68 -5.96 3.07 3.49
CA ILE A 68 -6.12 1.89 2.62
C ILE A 68 -7.30 1.05 3.10
N VAL A 69 -7.33 0.73 4.39
CA VAL A 69 -8.40 -0.09 4.98
C VAL A 69 -9.76 0.60 4.82
N GLU A 70 -9.84 1.89 5.12
CA GLU A 70 -11.08 2.66 4.99
C GLU A 70 -11.58 2.68 3.55
N TYR A 71 -10.68 2.86 2.58
CA TYR A 71 -11.05 2.85 1.17
C TYR A 71 -11.76 1.56 0.78
N PHE A 72 -11.18 0.42 1.15
CA PHE A 72 -11.76 -0.87 0.78
C PHE A 72 -12.97 -1.26 1.62
N ASP A 73 -13.09 -0.76 2.84
CA ASP A 73 -14.32 -0.94 3.64
C ASP A 73 -15.50 -0.19 3.02
N GLU A 74 -15.25 0.94 2.38
CA GLU A 74 -16.30 1.74 1.74
C GLU A 74 -16.64 1.25 0.32
N THR A 75 -15.65 0.71 -0.40
CA THR A 75 -15.82 0.37 -1.82
C THR A 75 -16.01 -1.12 -2.09
N VAL A 76 -15.58 -1.98 -1.19
CA VAL A 76 -15.68 -3.45 -1.32
C VAL A 76 -16.28 -4.03 -0.06
N ASP A 77 -17.43 -4.63 -0.19
CA ASP A 77 -18.11 -5.28 0.94
C ASP A 77 -17.53 -6.66 1.26
#